data_6124eb4891c331cacdea7cacdf992999
#
_entry.id   6124eb4891c331cacdea7cacdf992999
#
_cell.length_a   1.000
_cell.length_b   1.000
_cell.length_c   1.000
_cell.angle_alpha   90.00
_cell.angle_beta   90.00
_cell.angle_gamma   90.00
#
_symmetry.space_group_name_H-M   'P 1'
#
loop_
_entity.id
_entity.type
_entity.pdbx_description
1 polymer ?
#
loop_
_entity_poly.entity_id
_entity_poly.type
_entity_poly.pdbx_seq_one_letter_code
_entity_poly.pdbx_strand_id
1 'polypeptide(L)'
;MARSTAEIQQELQSKFMASAAVQELYGFNPGESFGNRFAKVSIESILIYIVAYCAYVLETLFDSTKKEVEERFLQQLPGTCLWYAQKLKGYLSNFQLDEWGNPITEGSSDGDIAAAQIIKHAVAIDDPVSGFLLLKIAGEDGDGHRTPLTSEQETALREYILRVKYAGVKTKLINAEGDQFNCTVDVWYDPLLNESEVHEQCQAAVKNYIENLPFNGEFSIMSLTDALQIVSGVKVVQVRTCGGVDALNVGYQITDKYTPYAGYFNYDENNVVIRMTAY
;
A
#
# COMPACT_ATOMS: atom_id res chain seq x y z
N MET A 1 -0.87 13.21 18.94
CA MET A 1 0.58 13.03 18.68
C MET A 1 1.26 12.71 19.99
N ALA A 2 2.00 11.61 20.05
CA ALA A 2 2.78 11.22 21.24
C ALA A 2 3.81 12.32 21.57
N ARG A 3 3.98 12.58 22.86
CA ARG A 3 5.01 13.50 23.35
C ARG A 3 6.39 12.85 23.20
N SER A 4 7.44 13.64 23.11
CA SER A 4 8.81 13.12 23.13
C SER A 4 9.18 12.61 24.52
N THR A 5 10.14 11.67 24.58
CA THR A 5 10.68 11.16 25.86
C THR A 5 11.22 12.30 26.74
N ALA A 6 11.83 13.34 26.10
CA ALA A 6 12.37 14.49 26.82
C ALA A 6 11.29 15.36 27.47
N GLU A 7 10.17 15.60 26.79
CA GLU A 7 9.02 16.35 27.34
C GLU A 7 8.39 15.62 28.52
N ILE A 8 8.18 14.29 28.38
CA ILE A 8 7.63 13.46 29.46
C ILE A 8 8.59 13.45 30.66
N GLN A 9 9.89 13.32 30.41
CA GLN A 9 10.91 13.34 31.44
C GLN A 9 10.91 14.67 32.21
N GLN A 10 10.82 15.80 31.49
CA GLN A 10 10.78 17.12 32.11
C GLN A 10 9.52 17.30 32.99
N GLU A 11 8.38 16.81 32.52
CA GLU A 11 7.14 16.84 33.31
C GLU A 11 7.26 16.00 34.57
N LEU A 12 7.80 14.78 34.47
CA LEU A 12 8.02 13.91 35.62
C LEU A 12 9.00 14.49 36.62
N GLN A 13 10.08 15.12 36.16
CA GLN A 13 11.02 15.83 37.04
C GLN A 13 10.34 16.97 37.78
N SER A 14 9.49 17.76 37.10
CA SER A 14 8.74 18.83 37.70
C SER A 14 7.76 18.32 38.78
N LYS A 15 7.04 17.25 38.49
CA LYS A 15 6.13 16.59 39.42
C LYS A 15 6.86 15.99 40.63
N PHE A 16 8.03 15.39 40.42
CA PHE A 16 8.89 14.85 41.46
C PHE A 16 9.32 15.96 42.42
N MET A 17 9.81 17.09 41.92
CA MET A 17 10.22 18.24 42.74
C MET A 17 9.05 18.89 43.48
N ALA A 18 7.85 18.84 42.91
CA ALA A 18 6.64 19.44 43.52
C ALA A 18 5.97 18.56 44.58
N SER A 19 6.35 17.26 44.66
CA SER A 19 5.75 16.33 45.63
C SER A 19 6.14 16.66 47.07
N ALA A 20 5.16 16.93 47.94
CA ALA A 20 5.41 17.25 49.34
C ALA A 20 6.21 16.17 50.10
N ALA A 21 5.91 14.88 49.85
CA ALA A 21 6.63 13.76 50.45
C ALA A 21 8.11 13.72 50.05
N VAL A 22 8.38 14.06 48.77
CA VAL A 22 9.75 14.09 48.24
C VAL A 22 10.49 15.32 48.79
N GLN A 23 9.82 16.46 48.90
CA GLN A 23 10.38 17.68 49.47
C GLN A 23 10.78 17.45 50.97
N GLU A 24 9.93 16.78 51.73
CA GLU A 24 10.23 16.40 53.11
C GLU A 24 11.40 15.45 53.22
N LEU A 25 11.47 14.44 52.32
CA LEU A 25 12.53 13.42 52.34
C LEU A 25 13.89 13.97 51.92
N TYR A 26 13.95 14.81 50.90
CA TYR A 26 15.18 15.31 50.32
C TYR A 26 15.59 16.71 50.78
N GLY A 27 14.72 17.44 51.47
CA GLY A 27 14.99 18.79 51.98
C GLY A 27 15.30 19.80 50.86
N PHE A 28 14.45 19.89 49.82
CA PHE A 28 14.64 20.80 48.71
C PHE A 28 14.47 22.28 49.11
N ASN A 29 15.28 23.16 48.51
CA ASN A 29 15.11 24.58 48.65
C ASN A 29 14.01 25.08 47.72
N PRO A 30 13.24 26.12 48.10
CA PRO A 30 12.25 26.71 47.22
C PRO A 30 12.86 27.18 45.88
N GLY A 31 12.31 26.67 44.75
CA GLY A 31 12.77 27.06 43.42
C GLY A 31 13.97 26.23 42.91
N GLU A 32 14.43 25.21 43.63
CA GLU A 32 15.49 24.34 43.19
C GLU A 32 15.04 23.49 42.00
N SER A 33 15.88 23.42 40.95
CA SER A 33 15.58 22.56 39.78
C SER A 33 16.15 21.16 39.94
N PHE A 34 15.47 20.17 39.30
CA PHE A 34 15.89 18.77 39.35
C PHE A 34 17.34 18.57 38.91
N GLY A 35 17.76 19.23 37.81
CA GLY A 35 19.10 19.11 37.26
C GLY A 35 20.21 19.71 38.14
N ASN A 36 19.88 20.61 39.06
CA ASN A 36 20.84 21.18 40.04
C ASN A 36 21.06 20.22 41.23
N ARG A 37 20.05 19.40 41.54
CA ARG A 37 20.07 18.51 42.69
C ARG A 37 20.58 17.10 42.35
N PHE A 38 20.17 16.58 41.19
CA PHE A 38 20.43 15.20 40.77
C PHE A 38 21.32 15.15 39.53
N ALA A 39 22.42 14.41 39.65
CA ALA A 39 23.26 14.12 38.49
C ALA A 39 22.52 13.23 37.48
N LYS A 40 22.90 13.29 36.20
CA LYS A 40 22.30 12.46 35.13
C LYS A 40 22.36 10.96 35.38
N VAL A 41 23.32 10.52 36.20
CA VAL A 41 23.56 9.12 36.57
C VAL A 41 23.00 8.74 37.95
N SER A 42 22.25 9.64 38.60
CA SER A 42 21.58 9.35 39.87
C SER A 42 20.45 8.33 39.66
N ILE A 43 20.09 7.60 40.70
CA ILE A 43 19.02 6.58 40.67
C ILE A 43 17.69 7.25 40.27
N GLU A 44 17.40 8.47 40.80
CA GLU A 44 16.21 9.23 40.51
C GLU A 44 16.13 9.61 39.03
N SER A 45 17.25 10.07 38.46
CA SER A 45 17.35 10.41 37.04
C SER A 45 17.10 9.20 36.14
N ILE A 46 17.67 8.05 36.49
CA ILE A 46 17.52 6.79 35.75
C ILE A 46 16.08 6.28 35.83
N LEU A 47 15.49 6.28 37.04
CA LEU A 47 14.10 5.83 37.22
C LEU A 47 13.11 6.73 36.47
N ILE A 48 13.26 8.06 36.54
CA ILE A 48 12.43 9.01 35.79
C ILE A 48 12.57 8.79 34.27
N TYR A 49 13.80 8.54 33.80
CA TYR A 49 14.02 8.24 32.38
C TYR A 49 13.33 6.94 31.95
N ILE A 50 13.43 5.87 32.72
CA ILE A 50 12.76 4.59 32.44
C ILE A 50 11.25 4.77 32.38
N VAL A 51 10.66 5.48 33.35
CA VAL A 51 9.21 5.76 33.38
C VAL A 51 8.80 6.63 32.20
N ALA A 52 9.59 7.65 31.86
CA ALA A 52 9.35 8.50 30.70
C ALA A 52 9.39 7.71 29.39
N TYR A 53 10.35 6.80 29.24
CA TYR A 53 10.44 5.92 28.08
C TYR A 53 9.25 4.97 27.98
N CYS A 54 8.83 4.34 29.09
CA CYS A 54 7.64 3.49 29.10
C CYS A 54 6.38 4.29 28.73
N ALA A 55 6.21 5.49 29.23
CA ALA A 55 5.09 6.35 28.89
C ALA A 55 5.11 6.75 27.40
N TYR A 56 6.27 7.08 26.86
CA TYR A 56 6.45 7.37 25.43
C TYR A 56 6.04 6.18 24.55
N VAL A 57 6.46 4.97 24.90
CA VAL A 57 6.07 3.75 24.15
C VAL A 57 4.56 3.55 24.19
N LEU A 58 3.92 3.74 25.34
CA LEU A 58 2.46 3.65 25.49
C LEU A 58 1.74 4.71 24.64
N GLU A 59 2.16 5.99 24.69
CA GLU A 59 1.55 7.06 23.88
C GLU A 59 1.70 6.77 22.38
N THR A 60 2.85 6.23 21.96
CA THR A 60 3.08 5.85 20.55
C THR A 60 2.15 4.72 20.13
N LEU A 61 1.95 3.71 20.99
CA LEU A 61 1.00 2.62 20.72
C LEU A 61 -0.44 3.12 20.63
N PHE A 62 -0.85 4.05 21.51
CA PHE A 62 -2.18 4.66 21.46
C PHE A 62 -2.38 5.47 20.17
N ASP A 63 -1.38 6.24 19.75
CA ASP A 63 -1.45 7.02 18.51
C ASP A 63 -1.55 6.10 17.28
N SER A 64 -0.79 4.99 17.25
CA SER A 64 -0.87 4.01 16.15
C SER A 64 -2.24 3.32 16.12
N THR A 65 -2.74 2.87 17.27
CA THR A 65 -4.06 2.25 17.39
C THR A 65 -5.18 3.20 16.95
N LYS A 66 -5.09 4.49 17.37
CA LYS A 66 -6.07 5.50 16.97
C LYS A 66 -6.10 5.70 15.45
N LYS A 67 -4.92 5.79 14.81
CA LYS A 67 -4.83 5.88 13.34
C LYS A 67 -5.44 4.65 12.65
N GLU A 68 -5.11 3.45 13.12
CA GLU A 68 -5.68 2.22 12.58
C GLU A 68 -7.21 2.18 12.70
N VAL A 69 -7.77 2.63 13.84
CA VAL A 69 -9.21 2.70 14.04
C VAL A 69 -9.86 3.73 13.12
N GLU A 70 -9.25 4.92 12.98
CA GLU A 70 -9.73 5.96 12.06
C GLU A 70 -9.69 5.47 10.60
N GLU A 71 -8.62 4.80 10.18
CA GLU A 71 -8.51 4.23 8.84
C GLU A 71 -9.56 3.14 8.60
N ARG A 72 -9.77 2.23 9.55
CA ARG A 72 -10.83 1.21 9.47
C ARG A 72 -12.22 1.83 9.42
N PHE A 73 -12.46 2.89 10.19
CA PHE A 73 -13.74 3.60 10.19
C PHE A 73 -14.01 4.26 8.83
N LEU A 74 -13.00 4.92 8.23
CA LEU A 74 -13.12 5.50 6.89
C LEU A 74 -13.38 4.44 5.82
N GLN A 75 -12.76 3.26 5.94
CA GLN A 75 -13.02 2.12 5.04
C GLN A 75 -14.44 1.56 5.16
N GLN A 76 -15.06 1.71 6.31
CA GLN A 76 -16.42 1.23 6.58
C GLN A 76 -17.52 2.26 6.28
N LEU A 77 -17.16 3.50 5.87
CA LEU A 77 -18.14 4.52 5.48
C LEU A 77 -18.96 4.04 4.28
N PRO A 78 -20.25 3.73 4.48
CA PRO A 78 -21.07 3.13 3.43
C PRO A 78 -21.21 4.05 2.20
N GLY A 79 -21.20 3.46 1.01
CA GLY A 79 -21.40 4.18 -0.24
C GLY A 79 -20.17 4.88 -0.80
N THR A 80 -19.02 4.85 -0.13
CA THR A 80 -17.76 5.36 -0.68
C THR A 80 -17.10 4.36 -1.63
N CYS A 81 -16.24 4.84 -2.53
CA CYS A 81 -15.45 3.94 -3.40
C CYS A 81 -14.63 2.95 -2.57
N LEU A 82 -14.05 3.41 -1.46
CA LEU A 82 -13.27 2.56 -0.58
C LEU A 82 -14.12 1.44 0.07
N TRP A 83 -15.35 1.78 0.49
CA TRP A 83 -16.31 0.79 1.02
C TRP A 83 -16.66 -0.28 -0.02
N TYR A 84 -16.93 0.12 -1.29
CA TYR A 84 -17.20 -0.85 -2.35
C TYR A 84 -15.98 -1.76 -2.60
N ALA A 85 -14.77 -1.21 -2.64
CA ALA A 85 -13.55 -2.00 -2.79
C ALA A 85 -13.38 -3.01 -1.65
N GLN A 86 -13.65 -2.62 -0.39
CA GLN A 86 -13.58 -3.52 0.76
C GLN A 86 -14.68 -4.60 0.72
N LYS A 87 -15.91 -4.26 0.31
CA LYS A 87 -16.98 -5.26 0.12
C LYS A 87 -16.60 -6.29 -0.94
N LEU A 88 -15.96 -5.88 -2.04
CA LEU A 88 -15.47 -6.81 -3.06
C LEU A 88 -14.37 -7.73 -2.52
N LYS A 89 -13.38 -7.19 -1.79
CA LYS A 89 -12.32 -7.99 -1.16
C LYS A 89 -12.84 -8.94 -0.08
N GLY A 90 -13.92 -8.55 0.60
CA GLY A 90 -14.60 -9.40 1.61
C GLY A 90 -15.55 -10.43 1.01
N TYR A 91 -15.71 -10.50 -0.30
CA TYR A 91 -16.52 -11.53 -0.94
C TYR A 91 -15.86 -12.90 -0.81
N LEU A 92 -16.62 -13.89 -0.33
CA LEU A 92 -16.21 -15.28 -0.23
C LEU A 92 -17.01 -16.12 -1.21
N SER A 93 -16.34 -16.78 -2.15
CA SER A 93 -16.98 -17.65 -3.12
C SER A 93 -17.62 -18.85 -2.42
N ASN A 94 -18.85 -19.20 -2.82
CA ASN A 94 -19.62 -20.33 -2.30
C ASN A 94 -20.06 -20.21 -0.82
N PHE A 95 -19.93 -19.03 -0.20
CA PHE A 95 -20.47 -18.80 1.14
C PHE A 95 -21.88 -18.20 1.07
N GLN A 96 -22.73 -18.59 2.03
CA GLN A 96 -24.03 -17.95 2.20
C GLN A 96 -23.86 -16.55 2.75
N LEU A 97 -24.77 -15.66 2.38
CA LEU A 97 -24.77 -14.27 2.82
C LEU A 97 -25.87 -14.02 3.84
N ASP A 98 -25.57 -13.24 4.85
CA ASP A 98 -26.54 -12.71 5.79
C ASP A 98 -27.49 -11.68 5.13
N GLU A 99 -28.44 -11.14 5.92
CA GLU A 99 -29.37 -10.09 5.44
C GLU A 99 -28.67 -8.80 4.99
N TRP A 100 -27.46 -8.57 5.47
CA TRP A 100 -26.63 -7.38 5.20
C TRP A 100 -25.63 -7.60 4.05
N GLY A 101 -25.63 -8.80 3.45
CA GLY A 101 -24.69 -9.16 2.39
C GLY A 101 -23.26 -9.46 2.89
N ASN A 102 -23.09 -9.82 4.15
CA ASN A 102 -21.79 -10.31 4.63
C ASN A 102 -21.77 -11.84 4.57
N PRO A 103 -20.62 -12.47 4.26
CA PRO A 103 -20.48 -13.92 4.27
C PRO A 103 -20.66 -14.48 5.68
N ILE A 104 -21.43 -15.58 5.80
CA ILE A 104 -21.60 -16.33 7.04
C ILE A 104 -20.43 -17.31 7.14
N THR A 105 -19.52 -17.06 8.08
CA THR A 105 -18.28 -17.85 8.27
C THR A 105 -18.35 -18.80 9.47
N GLU A 106 -19.47 -18.85 10.18
CA GLU A 106 -19.64 -19.72 11.34
C GLU A 106 -19.43 -21.19 10.98
N GLY A 107 -18.51 -21.85 11.69
CA GLY A 107 -18.18 -23.27 11.48
C GLY A 107 -17.16 -23.54 10.36
N SER A 108 -16.64 -22.52 9.69
CA SER A 108 -15.61 -22.65 8.65
C SER A 108 -14.20 -22.46 9.24
N SER A 109 -13.22 -23.19 8.68
CA SER A 109 -11.83 -23.00 9.08
C SER A 109 -11.23 -21.76 8.42
N ASP A 110 -10.16 -21.20 9.02
CA ASP A 110 -9.42 -20.06 8.42
C ASP A 110 -8.89 -20.41 7.02
N GLY A 111 -8.53 -21.68 6.79
CA GLY A 111 -8.08 -22.17 5.48
C GLY A 111 -9.19 -22.14 4.43
N ASP A 112 -10.40 -22.51 4.78
CA ASP A 112 -11.56 -22.47 3.87
C ASP A 112 -11.93 -21.03 3.51
N ILE A 113 -11.88 -20.14 4.51
CA ILE A 113 -12.13 -18.70 4.31
C ILE A 113 -11.08 -18.11 3.37
N ALA A 114 -9.80 -18.40 3.59
CA ALA A 114 -8.72 -17.91 2.76
C ALA A 114 -8.80 -18.42 1.31
N ALA A 115 -9.20 -19.69 1.12
CA ALA A 115 -9.41 -20.29 -0.20
C ALA A 115 -10.64 -19.70 -0.92
N ALA A 116 -11.69 -19.36 -0.19
CA ALA A 116 -12.91 -18.75 -0.73
C ALA A 116 -12.73 -17.27 -1.10
N GLN A 117 -11.71 -16.61 -0.56
CA GLN A 117 -11.38 -15.21 -0.85
C GLN A 117 -10.64 -15.11 -2.19
N ILE A 118 -11.38 -15.22 -3.28
CA ILE A 118 -10.86 -15.23 -4.66
C ILE A 118 -10.45 -13.85 -5.16
N ILE A 119 -10.96 -12.76 -4.56
CA ILE A 119 -10.63 -11.38 -4.94
C ILE A 119 -9.53 -10.87 -4.02
N LYS A 120 -8.31 -10.78 -4.55
CA LYS A 120 -7.14 -10.24 -3.83
C LYS A 120 -6.99 -8.74 -4.04
N HIS A 121 -7.34 -8.28 -5.23
CA HIS A 121 -7.24 -6.88 -5.63
C HIS A 121 -8.61 -6.36 -6.05
N ALA A 122 -9.00 -5.22 -5.50
CA ALA A 122 -10.24 -4.53 -5.87
C ALA A 122 -10.07 -3.02 -5.70
N VAL A 123 -10.62 -2.27 -6.65
CA VAL A 123 -10.75 -0.82 -6.56
C VAL A 123 -12.10 -0.42 -7.14
N ALA A 124 -12.71 0.59 -6.56
CA ALA A 124 -13.91 1.22 -7.08
C ALA A 124 -13.57 2.68 -7.46
N ILE A 125 -14.05 3.12 -8.61
CA ILE A 125 -13.80 4.43 -9.16
C ILE A 125 -15.14 5.02 -9.57
N ASP A 126 -15.47 6.19 -9.06
CA ASP A 126 -16.61 6.97 -9.53
C ASP A 126 -16.21 7.67 -10.84
N ASP A 127 -16.88 7.30 -11.94
CA ASP A 127 -16.67 7.91 -13.23
C ASP A 127 -17.79 8.92 -13.52
N PRO A 128 -17.56 10.21 -13.30
CA PRO A 128 -18.57 11.25 -13.48
C PRO A 128 -18.99 11.42 -14.94
N VAL A 129 -18.18 10.97 -15.91
CA VAL A 129 -18.47 11.09 -17.34
C VAL A 129 -19.51 10.06 -17.76
N SER A 130 -19.31 8.79 -17.39
CA SER A 130 -20.26 7.72 -17.70
C SER A 130 -21.41 7.61 -16.71
N GLY A 131 -21.25 8.15 -15.50
CA GLY A 131 -22.18 8.00 -14.37
C GLY A 131 -22.22 6.58 -13.81
N PHE A 132 -21.18 5.78 -14.05
CA PHE A 132 -21.01 4.44 -13.50
C PHE A 132 -19.96 4.44 -12.39
N LEU A 133 -20.22 3.63 -11.36
CA LEU A 133 -19.20 3.19 -10.43
C LEU A 133 -18.44 2.01 -11.09
N LEU A 134 -17.20 2.26 -11.48
CA LEU A 134 -16.34 1.25 -12.08
C LEU A 134 -15.74 0.39 -10.96
N LEU A 135 -15.93 -0.91 -11.03
CA LEU A 135 -15.43 -1.89 -10.06
C LEU A 135 -14.38 -2.75 -10.77
N LYS A 136 -13.09 -2.46 -10.56
CA LYS A 136 -12.00 -3.27 -11.11
C LYS A 136 -11.60 -4.31 -10.07
N ILE A 137 -11.38 -5.55 -10.51
CA ILE A 137 -11.00 -6.67 -9.66
C ILE A 137 -9.93 -7.53 -10.31
N ALA A 138 -9.14 -8.20 -9.47
CA ALA A 138 -8.27 -9.29 -9.89
C ALA A 138 -8.11 -10.31 -8.75
N GLY A 139 -7.95 -11.57 -9.12
CA GLY A 139 -7.42 -12.61 -8.26
C GLY A 139 -5.91 -12.67 -8.33
N GLU A 140 -5.34 -13.73 -7.80
CA GLU A 140 -3.93 -14.10 -7.93
C GLU A 140 -3.84 -15.57 -8.30
N ASP A 141 -2.84 -15.92 -9.10
CA ASP A 141 -2.45 -17.30 -9.35
C ASP A 141 -1.58 -17.85 -8.22
N GLY A 142 -1.10 -19.12 -8.38
CA GLY A 142 -0.24 -19.76 -7.38
C GLY A 142 1.13 -19.11 -7.19
N ASP A 143 1.57 -18.29 -8.14
CA ASP A 143 2.83 -17.57 -8.14
C ASP A 143 2.68 -16.11 -7.68
N GLY A 144 1.44 -15.68 -7.37
CA GLY A 144 1.12 -14.33 -6.91
C GLY A 144 0.93 -13.30 -8.03
N HIS A 145 0.87 -13.73 -9.29
CA HIS A 145 0.54 -12.83 -10.39
C HIS A 145 -0.97 -12.56 -10.44
N ARG A 146 -1.31 -11.33 -10.81
CA ARG A 146 -2.70 -10.92 -10.93
C ARG A 146 -3.36 -11.56 -12.14
N THR A 147 -4.52 -12.16 -11.93
CA THR A 147 -5.29 -12.86 -12.97
C THR A 147 -6.76 -12.47 -12.90
N PRO A 148 -7.50 -12.53 -14.02
CA PRO A 148 -8.94 -12.35 -13.98
C PRO A 148 -9.63 -13.54 -13.30
N LEU A 149 -10.82 -13.32 -12.77
CA LEU A 149 -11.69 -14.37 -12.29
C LEU A 149 -12.30 -15.14 -13.46
N THR A 150 -12.68 -16.41 -13.21
CA THR A 150 -13.39 -17.20 -14.20
C THR A 150 -14.79 -16.63 -14.48
N SER A 151 -15.37 -16.97 -15.63
CA SER A 151 -16.72 -16.51 -16.00
C SER A 151 -17.81 -16.91 -15.00
N GLU A 152 -17.67 -18.08 -14.36
CA GLU A 152 -18.59 -18.55 -13.32
C GLU A 152 -18.47 -17.69 -12.05
N GLN A 153 -17.23 -17.43 -11.61
CA GLN A 153 -16.93 -16.58 -10.46
C GLN A 153 -17.40 -15.15 -10.70
N GLU A 154 -17.20 -14.63 -11.91
CA GLU A 154 -17.65 -13.31 -12.29
C GLU A 154 -19.16 -13.19 -12.25
N THR A 155 -19.90 -14.21 -12.72
CA THR A 155 -21.36 -14.23 -12.68
C THR A 155 -21.88 -14.20 -11.25
N ALA A 156 -21.34 -15.05 -10.36
CA ALA A 156 -21.69 -15.05 -8.95
C ALA A 156 -21.37 -13.71 -8.26
N LEU A 157 -20.24 -13.10 -8.60
CA LEU A 157 -19.87 -11.80 -8.08
C LEU A 157 -20.80 -10.68 -8.56
N ARG A 158 -21.28 -10.72 -9.81
CA ARG A 158 -22.27 -9.77 -10.33
C ARG A 158 -23.58 -9.85 -9.54
N GLU A 159 -24.05 -11.06 -9.19
CA GLU A 159 -25.22 -11.24 -8.34
C GLU A 159 -25.00 -10.68 -6.93
N TYR A 160 -23.81 -10.93 -6.36
CA TYR A 160 -23.41 -10.33 -5.08
C TYR A 160 -23.45 -8.82 -5.11
N ILE A 161 -22.85 -8.19 -6.13
CA ILE A 161 -22.83 -6.73 -6.29
C ILE A 161 -24.24 -6.17 -6.36
N LEU A 162 -25.14 -6.81 -7.10
CA LEU A 162 -26.55 -6.39 -7.20
C LEU A 162 -27.27 -6.42 -5.83
N ARG A 163 -26.88 -7.31 -4.95
CA ARG A 163 -27.46 -7.45 -3.61
C ARG A 163 -26.90 -6.40 -2.63
N VAL A 164 -25.61 -6.08 -2.70
CA VAL A 164 -24.96 -5.18 -1.73
C VAL A 164 -24.88 -3.73 -2.16
N LYS A 165 -25.04 -3.43 -3.46
CA LYS A 165 -24.97 -2.06 -3.95
C LYS A 165 -26.11 -1.19 -3.44
N TYR A 166 -25.87 0.08 -3.25
CA TYR A 166 -26.92 1.04 -2.90
C TYR A 166 -27.91 1.22 -4.04
N ALA A 167 -29.16 1.49 -3.67
CA ALA A 167 -30.22 1.80 -4.63
C ALA A 167 -29.82 3.02 -5.50
N GLY A 168 -30.04 2.90 -6.81
CA GLY A 168 -29.70 3.96 -7.76
C GLY A 168 -28.26 3.98 -8.27
N VAL A 169 -27.32 3.30 -7.61
CA VAL A 169 -25.94 3.23 -8.08
C VAL A 169 -25.83 2.28 -9.28
N LYS A 170 -25.31 2.81 -10.38
CA LYS A 170 -25.00 2.03 -11.57
C LYS A 170 -23.57 1.52 -11.48
N THR A 171 -23.38 0.22 -11.49
CA THR A 171 -22.07 -0.41 -11.37
C THR A 171 -21.63 -1.04 -12.68
N LYS A 172 -20.34 -0.92 -13.03
CA LYS A 172 -19.72 -1.64 -14.15
C LYS A 172 -18.54 -2.44 -13.60
N LEU A 173 -18.66 -3.77 -13.61
CA LEU A 173 -17.57 -4.66 -13.21
C LEU A 173 -16.56 -4.80 -14.36
N ILE A 174 -15.29 -4.63 -14.07
CA ILE A 174 -14.15 -4.83 -14.96
C ILE A 174 -13.34 -5.98 -14.38
N ASN A 175 -13.48 -7.15 -15.00
CA ASN A 175 -12.73 -8.37 -14.75
C ASN A 175 -12.07 -8.74 -16.09
N ALA A 176 -10.81 -8.42 -16.26
CA ALA A 176 -10.13 -8.53 -17.54
C ALA A 176 -8.67 -8.89 -17.35
N GLU A 177 -8.06 -9.46 -18.39
CA GLU A 177 -6.62 -9.67 -18.45
C GLU A 177 -5.88 -8.34 -18.31
N GLY A 178 -4.68 -8.37 -17.71
CA GLY A 178 -3.85 -7.20 -17.59
C GLY A 178 -3.51 -6.58 -18.96
N ASP A 179 -3.40 -5.26 -18.98
CA ASP A 179 -3.00 -4.55 -20.19
C ASP A 179 -1.58 -4.98 -20.58
N GLN A 180 -1.35 -5.31 -21.84
CA GLN A 180 -0.02 -5.69 -22.33
C GLN A 180 0.88 -4.46 -22.32
N PHE A 181 2.09 -4.64 -21.77
CA PHE A 181 3.08 -3.58 -21.68
C PHE A 181 4.20 -3.78 -22.70
N ASN A 182 4.42 -2.78 -23.55
CA ASN A 182 5.50 -2.73 -24.52
C ASN A 182 6.36 -1.51 -24.27
N CYS A 183 7.68 -1.67 -24.27
CA CYS A 183 8.59 -0.56 -24.05
C CYS A 183 9.87 -0.70 -24.88
N THR A 184 10.38 0.41 -25.43
CA THR A 184 11.71 0.49 -26.02
C THR A 184 12.52 1.54 -25.30
N VAL A 185 13.67 1.14 -24.76
CA VAL A 185 14.55 2.01 -23.98
C VAL A 185 15.97 1.93 -24.53
N ASP A 186 16.60 3.08 -24.72
CA ASP A 186 18.02 3.17 -24.98
C ASP A 186 18.76 3.42 -23.65
N VAL A 187 19.76 2.59 -23.36
CA VAL A 187 20.58 2.66 -22.14
C VAL A 187 22.04 2.81 -22.51
N TRP A 188 22.66 3.86 -22.00
CA TRP A 188 24.11 4.05 -22.09
C TRP A 188 24.76 3.55 -20.80
N TYR A 189 25.67 2.60 -20.94
CA TYR A 189 26.30 1.93 -19.80
C TYR A 189 27.82 2.18 -19.76
N ASP A 190 28.42 1.93 -18.59
CA ASP A 190 29.86 2.04 -18.39
C ASP A 190 30.58 0.90 -19.14
N PRO A 191 31.44 1.20 -20.13
CA PRO A 191 32.11 0.20 -20.94
C PRO A 191 33.11 -0.69 -20.15
N LEU A 192 33.40 -0.35 -18.88
CA LEU A 192 34.19 -1.21 -18.00
C LEU A 192 33.41 -2.40 -17.41
N LEU A 193 32.08 -2.40 -17.58
CA LEU A 193 31.20 -3.45 -17.07
C LEU A 193 30.77 -4.40 -18.21
N ASN A 194 30.33 -5.58 -17.80
CA ASN A 194 29.78 -6.57 -18.73
C ASN A 194 28.39 -6.13 -19.22
N GLU A 195 28.24 -5.94 -20.53
CA GLU A 195 26.99 -5.53 -21.16
C GLU A 195 25.82 -6.45 -20.80
N SER A 196 26.03 -7.78 -20.84
CA SER A 196 24.98 -8.76 -20.57
C SER A 196 24.46 -8.65 -19.13
N GLU A 197 25.34 -8.46 -18.15
CA GLU A 197 24.95 -8.31 -16.75
C GLU A 197 24.15 -7.03 -16.51
N VAL A 198 24.58 -5.90 -17.10
CA VAL A 198 23.86 -4.64 -17.00
C VAL A 198 22.50 -4.73 -17.70
N HIS A 199 22.44 -5.41 -18.85
CA HIS A 199 21.20 -5.65 -19.57
C HIS A 199 20.18 -6.47 -18.74
N GLU A 200 20.62 -7.59 -18.16
CA GLU A 200 19.77 -8.41 -17.27
C GLU A 200 19.27 -7.62 -16.06
N GLN A 201 20.13 -6.81 -15.44
CA GLN A 201 19.73 -5.94 -14.33
C GLN A 201 18.70 -4.88 -14.76
N CYS A 202 18.84 -4.31 -15.95
CA CYS A 202 17.86 -3.39 -16.51
C CYS A 202 16.53 -4.09 -16.80
N GLN A 203 16.52 -5.28 -17.35
CA GLN A 203 15.30 -6.07 -17.54
C GLN A 203 14.61 -6.38 -16.21
N ALA A 204 15.38 -6.82 -15.23
CA ALA A 204 14.85 -7.05 -13.88
C ALA A 204 14.28 -5.77 -13.25
N ALA A 205 14.91 -4.60 -13.47
CA ALA A 205 14.41 -3.32 -12.97
C ALA A 205 13.07 -2.93 -13.61
N VAL A 206 12.91 -3.12 -14.93
CA VAL A 206 11.63 -2.88 -15.62
C VAL A 206 10.55 -3.82 -15.09
N LYS A 207 10.85 -5.13 -15.01
CA LYS A 207 9.94 -6.14 -14.47
C LYS A 207 9.49 -5.78 -13.06
N ASN A 208 10.43 -5.52 -12.17
CA ASN A 208 10.14 -5.15 -10.79
C ASN A 208 9.29 -3.88 -10.68
N TYR A 209 9.54 -2.88 -11.53
CA TYR A 209 8.75 -1.66 -11.54
C TYR A 209 7.30 -1.94 -11.94
N ILE A 210 7.06 -2.73 -12.99
CA ILE A 210 5.72 -3.07 -13.48
C ILE A 210 4.95 -3.94 -12.49
N GLU A 211 5.59 -4.99 -11.95
CA GLU A 211 4.94 -5.94 -11.03
C GLU A 211 4.62 -5.31 -9.66
N ASN A 212 5.45 -4.37 -9.20
CA ASN A 212 5.24 -3.67 -7.93
C ASN A 212 4.30 -2.46 -8.02
N LEU A 213 3.78 -2.12 -9.21
CA LEU A 213 2.76 -1.08 -9.30
C LEU A 213 1.52 -1.48 -8.48
N PRO A 214 0.98 -0.58 -7.64
CA PRO A 214 -0.27 -0.84 -6.94
C PRO A 214 -1.39 -1.19 -7.93
N PHE A 215 -2.36 -1.98 -7.48
CA PHE A 215 -3.55 -2.25 -8.29
C PHE A 215 -4.28 -0.93 -8.60
N ASN A 216 -4.55 -0.68 -9.88
CA ASN A 216 -5.00 0.59 -10.44
C ASN A 216 -4.02 1.76 -10.21
N GLY A 217 -2.74 1.46 -9.97
CA GLY A 217 -1.69 2.46 -9.87
C GLY A 217 -1.41 3.13 -11.22
N GLU A 218 -0.93 4.36 -11.15
CA GLU A 218 -0.54 5.13 -12.32
C GLU A 218 0.91 4.78 -12.71
N PHE A 219 1.10 4.27 -13.90
CA PHE A 219 2.43 4.13 -14.50
C PHE A 219 2.96 5.51 -14.90
N SER A 220 4.25 5.76 -14.70
CA SER A 220 4.91 6.97 -15.15
C SER A 220 6.23 6.65 -15.85
N ILE A 221 6.46 7.25 -17.03
CA ILE A 221 7.73 7.13 -17.77
C ILE A 221 8.90 7.64 -16.92
N MET A 222 8.70 8.70 -16.16
CA MET A 222 9.73 9.27 -15.29
C MET A 222 10.14 8.27 -14.21
N SER A 223 9.19 7.65 -13.53
CA SER A 223 9.48 6.66 -12.49
C SER A 223 10.15 5.40 -13.05
N LEU A 224 9.79 4.99 -14.27
CA LEU A 224 10.50 3.91 -14.97
C LEU A 224 11.96 4.32 -15.28
N THR A 225 12.16 5.55 -15.74
CA THR A 225 13.50 6.09 -16.01
C THR A 225 14.34 6.13 -14.73
N ASP A 226 13.76 6.59 -13.62
CA ASP A 226 14.43 6.63 -12.31
C ASP A 226 14.82 5.21 -11.84
N ALA A 227 13.92 4.23 -12.01
CA ALA A 227 14.19 2.83 -11.66
C ALA A 227 15.37 2.25 -12.47
N LEU A 228 15.49 2.60 -13.74
CA LEU A 228 16.59 2.17 -14.59
C LEU A 228 17.90 2.91 -14.27
N GLN A 229 17.85 4.18 -13.88
CA GLN A 229 19.04 4.96 -13.51
C GLN A 229 19.71 4.49 -12.22
N ILE A 230 18.95 3.81 -11.34
CA ILE A 230 19.50 3.24 -10.10
C ILE A 230 20.32 1.97 -10.37
N VAL A 231 20.16 1.34 -11.54
CA VAL A 231 20.92 0.14 -11.91
C VAL A 231 22.42 0.46 -12.01
N SER A 232 23.24 -0.36 -11.37
CA SER A 232 24.69 -0.17 -11.34
C SER A 232 25.26 -0.23 -12.76
N GLY A 233 26.07 0.77 -13.11
CA GLY A 233 26.71 0.87 -14.42
C GLY A 233 25.89 1.60 -15.48
N VAL A 234 24.63 1.94 -15.23
CA VAL A 234 23.84 2.78 -16.12
C VAL A 234 24.25 4.23 -15.95
N LYS A 235 24.52 4.92 -17.05
CA LYS A 235 24.92 6.35 -17.10
C LYS A 235 23.78 7.24 -17.56
N VAL A 236 23.10 6.84 -18.65
CA VAL A 236 21.99 7.61 -19.24
C VAL A 236 20.91 6.64 -19.67
N VAL A 237 19.66 7.02 -19.48
CA VAL A 237 18.49 6.27 -19.92
C VAL A 237 17.62 7.18 -20.78
N GLN A 238 17.14 6.66 -21.89
CA GLN A 238 16.15 7.34 -22.72
C GLN A 238 15.04 6.39 -23.13
N VAL A 239 13.86 6.58 -22.60
CA VAL A 239 12.67 5.85 -23.04
C VAL A 239 12.24 6.39 -24.40
N ARG A 240 12.20 5.55 -25.41
CA ARG A 240 11.81 5.90 -26.79
C ARG A 240 10.32 5.78 -27.02
N THR A 241 9.78 4.64 -26.65
CA THR A 241 8.37 4.34 -26.79
C THR A 241 7.89 3.54 -25.59
N CYS A 242 6.72 3.88 -25.10
CA CYS A 242 5.98 3.09 -24.11
C CYS A 242 4.53 2.99 -24.56
N GLY A 243 3.90 1.86 -24.36
CA GLY A 243 2.51 1.64 -24.72
C GLY A 243 2.14 0.18 -24.66
N GLY A 244 1.18 -0.23 -25.45
CA GLY A 244 0.74 -1.62 -25.52
C GLY A 244 -0.65 -1.77 -26.09
N VAL A 245 -1.33 -2.81 -25.63
CA VAL A 245 -2.71 -3.11 -25.97
C VAL A 245 -3.48 -3.32 -24.67
N ASP A 246 -4.60 -2.63 -24.51
CA ASP A 246 -5.46 -2.79 -23.33
C ASP A 246 -6.29 -4.09 -23.40
N ALA A 247 -6.98 -4.41 -22.33
CA ALA A 247 -7.83 -5.59 -22.25
C ALA A 247 -9.01 -5.61 -23.25
N LEU A 248 -9.30 -4.48 -23.93
CA LEU A 248 -10.30 -4.38 -24.98
C LEU A 248 -9.68 -4.53 -26.39
N ASN A 249 -8.40 -4.87 -26.50
CA ASN A 249 -7.61 -4.92 -27.72
C ASN A 249 -7.48 -3.55 -28.41
N VAL A 250 -7.51 -2.46 -27.64
CA VAL A 250 -7.24 -1.12 -28.15
C VAL A 250 -5.77 -0.77 -27.87
N GLY A 251 -5.05 -0.42 -28.93
CA GLY A 251 -3.66 0.03 -28.81
C GLY A 251 -3.59 1.39 -28.11
N TYR A 252 -2.64 1.55 -27.20
CA TYR A 252 -2.38 2.80 -26.51
C TYR A 252 -0.89 3.16 -26.54
N GLN A 253 -0.61 4.44 -26.46
CA GLN A 253 0.75 4.96 -26.32
C GLN A 253 0.82 5.83 -25.07
N ILE A 254 1.85 5.62 -24.27
CA ILE A 254 2.11 6.38 -23.07
C ILE A 254 3.11 7.48 -23.39
N THR A 255 2.74 8.72 -23.18
CA THR A 255 3.61 9.90 -23.36
C THR A 255 4.13 10.46 -22.05
N ASP A 256 3.41 10.23 -20.95
CA ASP A 256 3.77 10.69 -19.60
C ASP A 256 3.31 9.64 -18.57
N LYS A 257 1.99 9.48 -18.43
CA LYS A 257 1.37 8.63 -17.42
C LYS A 257 0.24 7.81 -18.00
N TYR A 258 -0.04 6.66 -17.39
CA TYR A 258 -1.13 5.78 -17.80
C TYR A 258 -1.63 4.93 -16.64
N THR A 259 -2.94 4.78 -16.53
CA THR A 259 -3.56 3.84 -15.59
C THR A 259 -4.18 2.69 -16.38
N PRO A 260 -3.77 1.43 -16.16
CA PRO A 260 -4.26 0.29 -16.91
C PRO A 260 -5.78 0.15 -16.86
N TYR A 261 -6.39 -0.23 -17.99
CA TYR A 261 -7.83 -0.47 -18.05
C TYR A 261 -8.26 -1.59 -17.11
N ALA A 262 -7.51 -2.71 -17.10
CA ALA A 262 -7.74 -3.82 -16.18
C ALA A 262 -7.36 -3.50 -14.73
N GLY A 263 -6.56 -2.45 -14.48
CA GLY A 263 -6.01 -2.08 -13.19
C GLY A 263 -4.60 -2.63 -12.93
N TYR A 264 -4.03 -3.39 -13.86
CA TYR A 264 -2.68 -3.95 -13.79
C TYR A 264 -2.14 -4.24 -15.19
N PHE A 265 -0.83 -4.41 -15.28
CA PHE A 265 -0.16 -4.82 -16.52
C PHE A 265 0.19 -6.29 -16.51
N ASN A 266 0.21 -6.89 -17.68
CA ASN A 266 0.90 -8.15 -17.96
C ASN A 266 2.29 -7.84 -18.51
N TYR A 267 3.33 -8.27 -17.78
CA TYR A 267 4.71 -8.14 -18.21
C TYR A 267 5.11 -9.36 -19.05
N ASP A 268 5.63 -9.08 -20.26
CA ASP A 268 6.27 -10.07 -21.12
C ASP A 268 7.64 -9.52 -21.53
N GLU A 269 8.69 -10.27 -21.21
CA GLU A 269 10.07 -9.89 -21.50
C GLU A 269 10.30 -9.65 -23.00
N ASN A 270 9.60 -10.37 -23.86
CA ASN A 270 9.71 -10.23 -25.32
C ASN A 270 9.19 -8.88 -25.84
N ASN A 271 8.36 -8.23 -25.07
CA ASN A 271 7.76 -6.93 -25.41
C ASN A 271 8.57 -5.73 -24.89
N VAL A 272 9.68 -6.00 -24.19
CA VAL A 272 10.56 -4.95 -23.64
C VAL A 272 11.90 -5.01 -24.36
N VAL A 273 12.16 -3.98 -25.16
CA VAL A 273 13.39 -3.87 -25.95
C VAL A 273 14.34 -2.87 -25.28
N ILE A 274 15.45 -3.36 -24.74
CA ILE A 274 16.51 -2.53 -24.16
C ILE A 274 17.70 -2.54 -25.12
N ARG A 275 18.05 -1.36 -25.63
CA ARG A 275 19.20 -1.18 -26.52
C ARG A 275 20.38 -0.64 -25.72
N MET A 276 21.43 -1.43 -25.66
CA MET A 276 22.62 -1.07 -24.92
C MET A 276 23.62 -0.34 -25.82
N THR A 277 24.23 0.72 -25.30
CA THR A 277 25.28 1.49 -25.97
C THR A 277 26.37 1.82 -24.96
N ALA A 278 27.63 1.55 -25.29
CA ALA A 278 28.76 1.94 -24.45
C ALA A 278 28.84 3.49 -24.38
N TYR A 279 28.99 4.03 -23.17
CA TYR A 279 29.04 5.47 -22.92
C TYR A 279 30.45 6.06 -23.14
#